data_317888c0ff3c80e4126a5512c5b1fa78
#
_entry.id   317888c0ff3c80e4126a5512c5b1fa78
#
_cell.length_a   1.000
_cell.length_b   1.000
_cell.length_c   1.000
_cell.angle_alpha   90.00
_cell.angle_beta   90.00
_cell.angle_gamma   90.00
#
_symmetry.space_group_name_H-M   'P 1'
#
loop_
_entity.id
_entity.type
_entity.pdbx_description
1 polymer ?
#
loop_
_entity_poly.entity_id
_entity_poly.type
_entity_poly.pdbx_seq_one_letter_code
_entity_poly.pdbx_strand_id
1 'polypeptide(L)'
;MNKKDIDLIGFEIIASSGEARSLFIKALKKIKSGASVDEVKDLLSEADKILIEAHNSQTKLLTLEASGDEIEIGFISVHAQDHLMTTLLLKDTFEFFLDIYK
;
A
#
# COMPACT_ATOMS: atom_id res chain seq x y z
N MET A 1 12.98 19.74 1.73
CA MET A 1 13.17 18.57 0.87
C MET A 1 13.05 18.97 -0.59
N ASN A 2 14.03 18.63 -1.40
CA ASN A 2 13.93 18.96 -2.83
C ASN A 2 13.11 17.90 -3.58
N LYS A 3 12.84 18.18 -4.85
CA LYS A 3 12.03 17.28 -5.69
C LYS A 3 12.64 15.87 -5.79
N LYS A 4 13.96 15.79 -5.87
CA LYS A 4 14.66 14.49 -5.98
C LYS A 4 14.41 13.62 -4.74
N ASP A 5 14.46 14.20 -3.55
CA ASP A 5 14.22 13.47 -2.31
C ASP A 5 12.77 12.99 -2.23
N ILE A 6 11.84 13.83 -2.65
CA ILE A 6 10.41 13.49 -2.67
C ILE A 6 10.13 12.39 -3.68
N ASP A 7 10.75 12.46 -4.87
CA ASP A 7 10.62 11.42 -5.89
C ASP A 7 11.16 10.07 -5.40
N LEU A 8 12.27 10.06 -4.65
CA LEU A 8 12.82 8.83 -4.08
C LEU A 8 11.85 8.20 -3.08
N ILE A 9 11.23 9.01 -2.22
CA ILE A 9 10.19 8.53 -1.31
C ILE A 9 9.00 8.01 -2.10
N GLY A 10 8.61 8.71 -3.16
CA GLY A 10 7.55 8.28 -4.07
C GLY A 10 7.83 6.91 -4.68
N PHE A 11 9.04 6.66 -5.15
CA PHE A 11 9.43 5.35 -5.66
C PHE A 11 9.35 4.25 -4.60
N GLU A 12 9.72 4.54 -3.36
CA GLU A 12 9.57 3.58 -2.26
C GLU A 12 8.10 3.24 -2.02
N ILE A 13 7.23 4.24 -2.04
CA ILE A 13 5.79 4.04 -1.87
C ILE A 13 5.23 3.19 -3.02
N ILE A 14 5.62 3.49 -4.26
CA ILE A 14 5.19 2.72 -5.44
C ILE A 14 5.62 1.26 -5.32
N ALA A 15 6.88 1.01 -4.97
CA ALA A 15 7.43 -0.34 -4.85
C ALA A 15 6.72 -1.13 -3.76
N SER A 16 6.58 -0.56 -2.56
CA SER A 16 5.95 -1.23 -1.42
C SER A 16 4.46 -1.45 -1.66
N SER A 17 3.75 -0.44 -2.15
CA SER A 17 2.31 -0.57 -2.45
C SER A 17 2.06 -1.60 -3.53
N GLY A 18 2.88 -1.62 -4.57
CA GLY A 18 2.78 -2.59 -5.66
C GLY A 18 3.01 -4.01 -5.18
N GLU A 19 4.02 -4.23 -4.32
CA GLU A 19 4.29 -5.54 -3.74
C GLU A 19 3.13 -6.00 -2.85
N ALA A 20 2.64 -5.13 -1.98
CA ALA A 20 1.50 -5.44 -1.12
C ALA A 20 0.27 -5.79 -1.95
N ARG A 21 -0.03 -5.01 -2.99
CA ARG A 21 -1.14 -5.28 -3.90
C ARG A 21 -1.02 -6.64 -4.55
N SER A 22 0.17 -7.01 -5.01
CA SER A 22 0.42 -8.31 -5.64
C SER A 22 0.14 -9.46 -4.67
N LEU A 23 0.50 -9.31 -3.39
CA LEU A 23 0.24 -10.31 -2.37
C LEU A 23 -1.26 -10.43 -2.06
N PHE A 24 -1.99 -9.31 -1.97
CA PHE A 24 -3.44 -9.34 -1.81
C PHE A 24 -4.13 -10.04 -2.97
N ILE A 25 -3.74 -9.73 -4.21
CA ILE A 25 -4.30 -10.35 -5.41
C ILE A 25 -3.99 -11.86 -5.44
N LYS A 26 -2.76 -12.23 -5.08
CA LYS A 26 -2.37 -13.65 -4.98
C LYS A 26 -3.23 -14.39 -3.97
N ALA A 27 -3.46 -13.81 -2.80
CA ALA A 27 -4.32 -14.39 -1.78
C ALA A 27 -5.74 -14.55 -2.29
N LEU A 28 -6.29 -13.54 -2.96
CA LEU A 28 -7.63 -13.57 -3.51
C LEU A 28 -7.78 -14.67 -4.58
N LYS A 29 -6.79 -14.81 -5.45
CA LYS A 29 -6.77 -15.88 -6.47
C LYS A 29 -6.75 -17.27 -5.84
N LYS A 30 -6.00 -17.46 -4.76
CA LYS A 30 -5.97 -18.73 -4.02
C LYS A 30 -7.32 -19.05 -3.41
N ILE A 31 -7.97 -18.10 -2.78
CA ILE A 31 -9.32 -18.28 -2.22
C ILE A 31 -10.31 -18.64 -3.33
N LYS A 32 -10.26 -17.94 -4.45
CA LYS A 32 -11.09 -18.24 -5.62
C LYS A 32 -10.90 -19.67 -6.11
N SER A 33 -9.69 -20.21 -5.99
CA SER A 33 -9.37 -21.60 -6.40
C SER A 33 -9.66 -22.63 -5.31
N GLY A 34 -10.26 -22.23 -4.19
CA GLY A 34 -10.70 -23.15 -3.15
C GLY A 34 -9.85 -23.16 -1.88
N ALA A 35 -8.81 -22.33 -1.78
CA ALA A 35 -8.03 -22.23 -0.55
C ALA A 35 -8.87 -21.62 0.58
N SER A 36 -8.61 -22.04 1.80
CA SER A 36 -9.25 -21.48 2.99
C SER A 36 -8.62 -20.13 3.35
N VAL A 37 -9.31 -19.36 4.17
CA VAL A 37 -8.78 -18.09 4.72
C VAL A 37 -7.48 -18.36 5.49
N ASP A 38 -7.40 -19.44 6.26
CA ASP A 38 -6.19 -19.77 7.01
C ASP A 38 -4.99 -20.03 6.11
N GLU A 39 -5.20 -20.64 4.94
CA GLU A 39 -4.12 -20.95 4.00
C GLU A 39 -3.48 -19.70 3.37
N VAL A 40 -4.19 -18.58 3.35
CA VAL A 40 -3.67 -17.32 2.80
C VAL A 40 -3.26 -16.31 3.87
N LYS A 41 -3.38 -16.68 5.14
CA LYS A 41 -3.12 -15.79 6.27
C LYS A 41 -1.72 -15.19 6.26
N ASP A 42 -0.70 -15.96 5.89
CA ASP A 42 0.68 -15.50 5.84
C ASP A 42 0.88 -14.46 4.73
N LEU A 43 0.24 -14.66 3.59
CA LEU A 43 0.28 -13.69 2.49
C LEU A 43 -0.33 -12.35 2.91
N LEU A 44 -1.45 -12.40 3.61
CA LEU A 44 -2.13 -11.20 4.10
C LEU A 44 -1.31 -10.48 5.15
N SER A 45 -0.69 -11.21 6.07
CA SER A 45 0.17 -10.64 7.09
C SER A 45 1.39 -9.94 6.49
N GLU A 46 2.00 -10.55 5.49
CA GLU A 46 3.15 -9.96 4.78
C GLU A 46 2.74 -8.71 4.00
N ALA A 47 1.60 -8.77 3.31
CA ALA A 47 1.07 -7.61 2.59
C ALA A 47 0.81 -6.44 3.52
N ASP A 48 0.24 -6.69 4.70
CA ASP A 48 -0.01 -5.66 5.70
C ASP A 48 1.28 -4.99 6.17
N LYS A 49 2.32 -5.76 6.45
CA LYS A 49 3.61 -5.22 6.88
C LYS A 49 4.21 -4.29 5.83
N ILE A 50 4.18 -4.70 4.59
CA ILE A 50 4.73 -3.92 3.47
C ILE A 50 3.90 -2.65 3.28
N LEU A 51 2.57 -2.75 3.37
CA LEU A 51 1.68 -1.60 3.21
C LEU A 51 1.85 -0.57 4.33
N ILE A 52 2.12 -1.01 5.56
CA ILE A 52 2.42 -0.12 6.68
C ILE A 52 3.69 0.71 6.39
N GLU A 53 4.71 0.12 5.78
CA GLU A 53 5.92 0.85 5.39
C GLU A 53 5.60 1.98 4.41
N ALA A 54 4.80 1.70 3.40
CA ALA A 54 4.37 2.70 2.43
C ALA A 54 3.55 3.81 3.10
N HIS A 55 2.63 3.44 3.97
CA HIS A 55 1.81 4.40 4.73
C HIS A 55 2.66 5.29 5.62
N ASN A 56 3.67 4.73 6.28
CA ASN A 56 4.59 5.50 7.12
C ASN A 56 5.39 6.52 6.29
N SER A 57 5.82 6.14 5.10
CA SER A 57 6.52 7.06 4.19
C SER A 57 5.62 8.22 3.77
N GLN A 58 4.36 7.95 3.47
CA GLN A 58 3.37 8.99 3.17
C GLN A 58 3.15 9.92 4.37
N THR A 59 2.97 9.35 5.55
CA THR A 59 2.75 10.12 6.78
C THR A 59 3.91 11.05 7.05
N LYS A 60 5.14 10.62 6.78
CA LYS A 60 6.32 11.45 6.92
C LYS A 60 6.24 12.69 6.01
N LEU A 61 5.83 12.53 4.77
CA LEU A 61 5.65 13.66 3.84
C LEU A 61 4.55 14.60 4.31
N LEU A 62 3.42 14.05 4.75
CA LEU A 62 2.31 14.86 5.28
C LEU A 62 2.74 15.66 6.50
N THR A 63 3.51 15.05 7.39
CA THR A 63 4.00 15.72 8.59
C THR A 63 4.94 16.87 8.25
N LEU A 64 5.84 16.67 7.28
CA LEU A 64 6.75 17.72 6.83
C LEU A 64 5.98 18.90 6.22
N GLU A 65 5.01 18.63 5.38
CA GLU A 65 4.18 19.69 4.79
C GLU A 65 3.39 20.43 5.86
N ALA A 66 2.80 19.72 6.80
CA ALA A 66 2.04 20.30 7.91
C ALA A 66 2.92 21.19 8.81
N SER A 67 4.21 20.88 8.88
CA SER A 67 5.20 21.68 9.64
C SER A 67 5.68 22.93 8.91
N GLY A 68 5.19 23.17 7.71
CA GLY A 68 5.53 24.36 6.92
C GLY A 68 6.60 24.13 5.87
N ASP A 69 7.12 22.92 5.72
CA ASP A 69 8.06 22.59 4.65
C ASP A 69 7.35 22.62 3.29
N GLU A 70 8.02 23.16 2.29
CA GLU A 70 7.52 23.09 0.92
C GLU A 70 7.81 21.72 0.34
N ILE A 71 6.77 21.04 -0.14
CA ILE A 71 6.85 19.75 -0.79
C ILE A 71 6.61 19.95 -2.28
N GLU A 72 7.63 19.74 -3.08
CA GLU A 72 7.51 19.86 -4.53
C GLU A 72 6.89 18.61 -5.12
N ILE A 73 5.66 18.75 -5.60
CA ILE A 73 4.87 17.63 -6.12
C ILE A 73 5.07 17.48 -7.63
N GLY A 74 5.26 16.24 -8.09
CA GLY A 74 5.34 15.89 -9.49
C GLY A 74 4.54 14.64 -9.79
N PHE A 75 4.64 14.13 -11.00
CA PHE A 75 3.91 12.94 -11.43
C PHE A 75 4.24 11.70 -10.60
N ILE A 76 5.50 11.55 -10.20
CA ILE A 76 5.92 10.42 -9.37
C ILE A 76 5.20 10.45 -8.03
N SER A 77 5.11 11.61 -7.41
CA SER A 77 4.40 11.77 -6.13
C SER A 77 2.92 11.46 -6.27
N VAL A 78 2.28 11.93 -7.32
CA VAL A 78 0.86 11.68 -7.60
C VAL A 78 0.63 10.18 -7.83
N HIS A 79 1.47 9.55 -8.66
CA HIS A 79 1.38 8.13 -8.94
C HIS A 79 1.58 7.28 -7.67
N ALA A 80 2.51 7.69 -6.82
CA ALA A 80 2.74 7.03 -5.53
C ALA A 80 1.50 7.09 -4.64
N GLN A 81 0.84 8.23 -4.56
CA GLN A 81 -0.39 8.39 -3.79
C GLN A 81 -1.51 7.52 -4.34
N ASP A 82 -1.67 7.46 -5.66
CA ASP A 82 -2.67 6.60 -6.30
C ASP A 82 -2.42 5.13 -5.95
N HIS A 83 -1.18 4.66 -6.03
CA HIS A 83 -0.82 3.30 -5.66
C HIS A 83 -1.15 3.00 -4.20
N LEU A 84 -0.75 3.87 -3.30
CA LEU A 84 -0.98 3.67 -1.87
C LEU A 84 -2.47 3.65 -1.53
N MET A 85 -3.20 4.67 -1.99
CA MET A 85 -4.62 4.82 -1.63
C MET A 85 -5.49 3.72 -2.21
N THR A 86 -5.22 3.30 -3.46
CA THR A 86 -5.97 2.19 -4.07
C THR A 86 -5.63 0.85 -3.42
N THR A 87 -4.39 0.66 -2.98
CA THR A 87 -3.99 -0.56 -2.26
C THR A 87 -4.61 -0.61 -0.87
N LEU A 88 -4.70 0.52 -0.18
CA LEU A 88 -5.42 0.61 1.11
C LEU A 88 -6.89 0.27 0.95
N LEU A 89 -7.52 0.75 -0.11
CA LEU A 89 -8.91 0.41 -0.42
C LEU A 89 -9.06 -1.08 -0.71
N LEU A 90 -8.13 -1.67 -1.45
CA LEU A 90 -8.11 -3.12 -1.71
C LEU A 90 -8.02 -3.91 -0.41
N LYS A 91 -7.15 -3.51 0.51
CA LYS A 91 -7.03 -4.14 1.83
C LYS A 91 -8.35 -4.09 2.58
N ASP A 92 -8.97 -2.93 2.68
CA ASP A 92 -10.24 -2.76 3.38
C ASP A 92 -11.34 -3.62 2.77
N THR A 93 -11.42 -3.63 1.44
CA THR A 93 -12.38 -4.45 0.69
C THR A 93 -12.13 -5.94 0.94
N PHE A 94 -10.87 -6.35 0.96
CA PHE A 94 -10.49 -7.73 1.19
C PHE A 94 -10.94 -8.22 2.57
N GLU A 95 -10.85 -7.39 3.59
CA GLU A 95 -11.30 -7.75 4.94
C GLU A 95 -12.79 -8.08 4.96
N PHE A 96 -13.61 -7.36 4.22
CA PHE A 96 -15.03 -7.68 4.06
C PHE A 96 -15.23 -9.01 3.33
N PHE A 97 -14.47 -9.27 2.30
CA PHE A 97 -14.51 -10.56 1.60
C PHE A 97 -14.20 -11.72 2.52
N LEU A 98 -13.20 -11.58 3.37
CA LEU A 98 -12.82 -12.63 4.31
C LEU A 98 -13.99 -12.98 5.26
N ASP A 99 -14.75 -11.98 5.69
CA ASP A 99 -15.92 -12.20 6.54
C ASP A 99 -17.03 -12.96 5.82
N ILE A 100 -17.16 -12.77 4.52
CA ILE A 100 -18.15 -13.50 3.69
C ILE A 100 -17.75 -14.97 3.52
N TYR A 101 -16.45 -15.24 3.37
CA TYR A 101 -15.94 -16.59 3.07
C TYR A 101 -15.55 -17.41 4.30
N LYS A 102 -15.78 -16.90 5.48
CA LYS A 102 -15.56 -17.64 6.72
C LYS A 102 -16.51 -18.84 6.87
#